data_46bdedbb372927dd46b22370c97cb4e4
#
_entry.id   46bdedbb372927dd46b22370c97cb4e4
#
_cell.length_a   1.000
_cell.length_b   1.000
_cell.length_c   1.000
_cell.angle_alpha   90.00
_cell.angle_beta   90.00
_cell.angle_gamma   90.00
#
_symmetry.space_group_name_H-M   'P 1'
#
loop_
_entity.id
_entity.type
_entity.pdbx_description
1 polymer ?
#
loop_
_entity_poly.entity_id
_entity_poly.type
_entity_poly.pdbx_seq_one_letter_code
_entity_poly.pdbx_strand_id
1 'polypeptide(L)'
;MKLCRVLGNVVATVKHATYTGKKLMIVEPVEADGKAVGATFLAVDLVQAGPGDRVLVMQEGNGVRQLLRRDGHGGKLPIRSVIVGIVDEVDTP
;
A
#
# COMPACT_ATOMS: atom_id res chain seq x y z
N MET A 1 -4.42 -6.76 8.09
CA MET A 1 -4.34 -5.41 7.50
C MET A 1 -3.75 -4.43 8.47
N LYS A 2 -3.11 -3.41 7.96
CA LYS A 2 -2.54 -2.34 8.78
C LYS A 2 -3.15 -1.00 8.39
N LEU A 3 -3.38 -0.16 9.39
CA LEU A 3 -3.71 1.24 9.16
C LEU A 3 -2.41 2.00 8.97
N CYS A 4 -2.31 2.74 7.89
CA CYS A 4 -1.11 3.50 7.56
C CYS A 4 -1.47 4.91 7.08
N ARG A 5 -0.49 5.78 7.10
CA ARG A 5 -0.60 7.10 6.46
C ARG A 5 0.33 7.13 5.25
N VAL A 6 -0.16 7.65 4.15
CA VAL A 6 0.65 7.84 2.95
C VAL A 6 1.53 9.06 3.15
N LEU A 7 2.84 8.89 3.04
CA LEU A 7 3.81 9.98 3.17
C LEU A 7 4.14 10.60 1.81
N GLY A 8 4.15 9.82 0.75
CA GLY A 8 4.45 10.34 -0.57
C GLY A 8 4.50 9.25 -1.62
N ASN A 9 4.68 9.69 -2.86
CA ASN A 9 4.85 8.80 -4.01
C ASN A 9 6.32 8.48 -4.20
N VAL A 10 6.60 7.28 -4.68
CA VAL A 10 7.93 6.93 -5.14
C VAL A 10 7.97 7.12 -6.65
N VAL A 11 8.81 8.03 -7.10
CA VAL A 11 9.05 8.23 -8.54
C VAL A 11 10.31 7.47 -8.89
N ALA A 12 10.17 6.33 -9.53
CA ALA A 12 11.30 5.48 -9.87
C ALA A 12 11.00 4.74 -11.17
N THR A 13 12.06 4.42 -11.91
CA THR A 13 11.95 3.54 -13.04
C THR A 13 11.92 2.10 -12.51
N VAL A 14 10.78 1.45 -12.64
CA VAL A 14 10.62 0.08 -12.18
C VAL A 14 10.73 -0.83 -13.38
N LYS A 15 11.77 -1.68 -13.38
CA LYS A 15 12.03 -2.58 -14.51
C LYS A 15 11.22 -3.86 -14.48
N HIS A 16 10.69 -4.23 -13.32
CA HIS A 16 9.90 -5.45 -13.18
C HIS A 16 8.51 -5.22 -13.77
N ALA A 17 8.10 -6.08 -14.68
CA ALA A 17 6.82 -5.93 -15.40
C ALA A 17 5.61 -5.86 -14.47
N THR A 18 5.67 -6.50 -13.31
CA THR A 18 4.60 -6.47 -12.31
C THR A 18 4.24 -5.06 -11.87
N TYR A 19 5.22 -4.16 -11.83
CA TYR A 19 5.01 -2.79 -11.36
C TYR A 19 4.86 -1.77 -12.47
N THR A 20 4.95 -2.19 -13.73
CA THR A 20 4.75 -1.28 -14.85
C THR A 20 3.35 -0.70 -14.80
N GLY A 21 3.26 0.62 -14.77
CA GLY A 21 1.98 1.31 -14.62
C GLY A 21 1.39 1.32 -13.23
N LYS A 22 2.10 0.74 -12.24
CA LYS A 22 1.66 0.76 -10.85
C LYS A 22 2.25 1.95 -10.12
N LYS A 23 1.46 2.51 -9.23
CA LYS A 23 1.89 3.61 -8.37
C LYS A 23 2.42 3.04 -7.07
N LEU A 24 3.62 3.44 -6.69
CA LEU A 24 4.23 3.03 -5.44
C LEU A 24 4.18 4.18 -4.45
N MET A 25 3.81 3.87 -3.22
CA MET A 25 3.69 4.86 -2.16
C MET A 25 4.57 4.48 -0.98
N ILE A 26 5.13 5.50 -0.33
CA ILE A 26 5.77 5.32 0.97
C ILE A 26 4.68 5.48 2.02
N VAL A 27 4.51 4.48 2.86
CA VAL A 27 3.49 4.49 3.91
C VAL A 27 4.12 4.27 5.27
N GLU A 28 3.44 4.77 6.31
CA GLU A 28 3.88 4.69 7.69
C GLU A 28 2.77 4.09 8.53
N PRO A 29 3.04 2.99 9.28
CA PRO A 29 2.03 2.43 10.18
C PRO A 29 1.65 3.45 11.25
N VAL A 30 0.35 3.59 11.49
CA VAL A 30 -0.16 4.54 12.49
C VAL A 30 -1.23 3.87 13.34
N GLU A 31 -1.43 4.41 14.54
CA GLU A 31 -2.57 4.05 15.38
C GLU A 31 -3.81 4.86 14.94
N ALA A 32 -4.96 4.52 15.50
CA ALA A 32 -6.21 5.20 15.18
C ALA A 32 -6.15 6.70 15.43
N ASP A 33 -5.33 7.15 16.39
CA ASP A 33 -5.13 8.56 16.68
C ASP A 33 -4.13 9.25 15.74
N GLY A 34 -3.55 8.50 14.80
CA GLY A 34 -2.60 9.02 13.84
C GLY A 34 -1.14 8.96 14.27
N LYS A 35 -0.86 8.41 15.45
CA LYS A 35 0.51 8.31 15.96
C LYS A 35 1.29 7.22 15.21
N ALA A 36 2.48 7.54 14.73
CA ALA A 36 3.34 6.59 14.05
C ALA A 36 3.79 5.49 15.01
N VAL A 37 3.72 4.24 14.55
CA VAL A 37 4.04 3.07 15.39
C VAL A 37 4.99 2.08 14.73
N GLY A 38 5.66 2.46 13.67
CA GLY A 38 6.59 1.54 13.04
C GLY A 38 7.38 2.19 11.91
N ALA A 39 8.24 1.40 11.29
CA ALA A 39 9.06 1.85 10.18
C ALA A 39 8.24 2.01 8.91
N THR A 40 8.62 2.98 8.08
CA THR A 40 8.01 3.17 6.77
C THR A 40 8.31 2.00 5.84
N PHE A 41 7.43 1.76 4.89
CA PHE A 41 7.63 0.75 3.88
C PHE A 41 6.92 1.15 2.58
N LEU A 42 7.18 0.38 1.51
CA LEU A 42 6.58 0.64 0.21
C LEU A 42 5.35 -0.21 0.01
N ALA A 43 4.32 0.38 -0.60
CA ALA A 43 3.09 -0.33 -0.94
C ALA A 43 2.62 0.07 -2.34
N VAL A 44 2.03 -0.90 -3.05
CA VAL A 44 1.40 -0.65 -4.34
C VAL A 44 0.04 -0.02 -4.10
N ASP A 45 -0.26 1.07 -4.79
CA ASP A 45 -1.53 1.76 -4.65
C ASP A 45 -2.54 1.29 -5.70
N LEU A 46 -3.66 0.75 -5.24
CA LEU A 46 -4.77 0.30 -6.09
C LEU A 46 -5.99 1.22 -6.01
N VAL A 47 -5.94 2.26 -5.17
CA VAL A 47 -7.13 3.06 -4.86
C VAL A 47 -6.94 4.55 -5.11
N GLN A 48 -5.85 4.93 -5.73
CA GLN A 48 -5.52 6.32 -6.01
C GLN A 48 -5.42 7.17 -4.75
N ALA A 49 -4.75 6.64 -3.73
CA ALA A 49 -4.47 7.38 -2.51
C ALA A 49 -3.46 8.50 -2.78
N GLY A 50 -3.46 9.50 -1.94
CA GLY A 50 -2.52 10.62 -2.02
C GLY A 50 -1.81 10.87 -0.70
N PRO A 51 -0.75 11.71 -0.72
CA PRO A 51 -0.03 12.06 0.51
C PRO A 51 -0.98 12.60 1.58
N GLY A 52 -0.81 12.14 2.80
CA GLY A 52 -1.66 12.50 3.92
C GLY A 52 -2.87 11.61 4.12
N ASP A 53 -3.25 10.80 3.13
CA ASP A 53 -4.38 9.90 3.28
C ASP A 53 -4.07 8.80 4.28
N ARG A 54 -5.07 8.42 5.07
CA ARG A 54 -5.02 7.21 5.88
C ARG A 54 -5.55 6.07 5.04
N VAL A 55 -4.84 4.96 5.02
CA VAL A 55 -5.13 3.85 4.13
C VAL A 55 -5.07 2.52 4.87
N LEU A 56 -5.78 1.54 4.35
CA LEU A 56 -5.65 0.16 4.79
C LEU A 56 -4.70 -0.56 3.84
N VAL A 57 -3.70 -1.20 4.42
CA VAL A 57 -2.67 -1.90 3.68
C VAL A 57 -2.74 -3.39 3.99
N MET A 58 -2.90 -4.18 2.94
CA MET A 58 -2.83 -5.63 3.02
C MET A 58 -1.39 -6.05 2.79
N GLN A 59 -0.85 -6.85 3.71
CA GLN A 59 0.51 -7.34 3.61
C GLN A 59 0.52 -8.85 3.46
N GLU A 60 1.37 -9.33 2.57
CA GLU A 60 1.69 -10.75 2.36
C GLU A 60 0.52 -11.67 2.07
N GLY A 61 0.87 -12.88 1.69
CA GLY A 61 -0.06 -13.97 1.52
C GLY A 61 -0.73 -14.00 0.17
N ASN A 62 -1.63 -14.95 0.04
CA ASN A 62 -2.29 -15.25 -1.23
C ASN A 62 -3.18 -14.11 -1.71
N GLY A 63 -3.77 -13.34 -0.79
CA GLY A 63 -4.65 -12.23 -1.16
C GLY A 63 -3.93 -11.16 -1.97
N VAL A 64 -2.73 -10.76 -1.54
CA VAL A 64 -1.94 -9.77 -2.27
C VAL A 64 -1.54 -10.32 -3.64
N ARG A 65 -1.10 -11.57 -3.70
CA ARG A 65 -0.73 -12.21 -4.96
C ARG A 65 -1.90 -12.27 -5.92
N GLN A 66 -3.09 -12.61 -5.43
CA GLN A 66 -4.28 -12.70 -6.26
C GLN A 66 -4.67 -11.33 -6.83
N LEU A 67 -4.62 -10.28 -6.00
CA LEU A 67 -4.93 -8.94 -6.47
C LEU A 67 -4.00 -8.49 -7.59
N LEU A 68 -2.71 -8.76 -7.45
CA LEU A 68 -1.73 -8.37 -8.45
C LEU A 68 -1.80 -9.27 -9.70
N ARG A 69 -2.18 -10.53 -9.56
CA ARG A 69 -2.38 -11.44 -10.68
C ARG A 69 -3.54 -11.01 -11.59
N ARG A 70 -4.56 -10.37 -11.02
CA ARG A 70 -5.71 -9.91 -11.81
C ARG A 70 -5.29 -8.93 -12.89
N ASP A 71 -4.14 -8.30 -12.74
CA ASP A 71 -3.56 -7.41 -13.74
C ASP A 71 -2.62 -8.12 -14.69
N GLY A 72 -2.58 -9.45 -14.66
CA GLY A 72 -1.72 -10.24 -15.54
C GLY A 72 -0.27 -10.34 -15.08
N HIS A 73 0.02 -10.01 -13.86
CA HIS A 73 1.37 -9.99 -13.30
C HIS A 73 1.55 -11.06 -12.24
N GLY A 74 1.55 -12.31 -12.62
CA GLY A 74 1.81 -13.42 -11.70
C GLY A 74 3.29 -13.55 -11.37
N GLY A 75 3.60 -14.29 -10.30
CA GLY A 75 4.96 -14.64 -9.94
C GLY A 75 5.45 -14.00 -8.65
N LYS A 76 6.76 -14.02 -8.44
CA LYS A 76 7.36 -13.45 -7.24
C LYS A 76 7.34 -11.94 -7.29
N LEU A 77 6.88 -11.34 -6.20
CA LEU A 77 6.78 -9.89 -6.05
C LEU A 77 7.73 -9.44 -4.96
N PRO A 78 8.66 -8.51 -5.25
CA PRO A 78 9.52 -7.92 -4.21
C PRO A 78 8.73 -7.12 -3.18
N ILE A 79 7.65 -6.45 -3.59
CA ILE A 79 6.80 -5.67 -2.69
C ILE A 79 5.57 -6.49 -2.37
N ARG A 80 5.33 -6.74 -1.09
CA ARG A 80 4.25 -7.58 -0.61
C ARG A 80 3.14 -6.80 0.07
N SER A 81 3.11 -5.50 -0.12
CA SER A 81 2.13 -4.63 0.52
C SER A 81 1.31 -3.92 -0.53
N VAL A 82 -0.01 -3.90 -0.35
CA VAL A 82 -0.95 -3.30 -1.29
C VAL A 82 -1.94 -2.43 -0.53
N ILE A 83 -2.10 -1.18 -0.98
CA ILE A 83 -3.14 -0.30 -0.44
C ILE A 83 -4.48 -0.72 -1.05
N VAL A 84 -5.42 -1.13 -0.20
CA VAL A 84 -6.71 -1.66 -0.64
C VAL A 84 -7.89 -0.77 -0.30
N GLY A 85 -7.68 0.27 0.49
CA GLY A 85 -8.77 1.18 0.86
C GLY A 85 -8.26 2.48 1.44
N ILE A 86 -9.04 3.54 1.29
CA ILE A 86 -8.80 4.83 1.93
C ILE A 86 -9.75 4.92 3.12
N VAL A 87 -9.22 5.32 4.27
CA VAL A 87 -9.98 5.42 5.51
C VAL A 87 -10.34 6.88 5.74
N ASP A 88 -11.60 7.21 5.54
CA ASP A 88 -12.07 8.57 5.71
C ASP A 88 -12.27 8.91 7.18
N GLU A 89 -12.66 7.94 7.97
CA GLU A 89 -12.95 8.15 9.38
C GLU A 89 -12.60 6.89 10.17
N VAL A 90 -12.01 7.09 11.35
CA VAL A 90 -11.74 6.00 12.29
C VAL A 90 -12.67 6.20 13.48
N ASP A 91 -13.59 5.26 13.65
CA ASP A 91 -14.52 5.28 14.78
C ASP A 91 -13.87 4.54 15.94
N THR A 92 -13.51 5.29 16.98
CA THR A 92 -12.91 4.71 18.19
C THR A 92 -13.89 4.78 19.33
N PRO A 93 -14.05 3.68 20.09
CA PRO A 93 -14.94 3.68 21.26
C PRO A 93 -14.46 4.59 22.36
#